data_8df785e2d23622698886cbebebe4dbbd
#
_entry.id   8df785e2d23622698886cbebebe4dbbd
#
_cell.length_a   1.000
_cell.length_b   1.000
_cell.length_c   1.000
_cell.angle_alpha   90.00
_cell.angle_beta   90.00
_cell.angle_gamma   90.00
#
_symmetry.space_group_name_H-M   'P 1'
#
loop_
_entity.id
_entity.type
_entity.pdbx_description
1 polymer ?
#
loop_
_entity_poly.entity_id
_entity_poly.type
_entity_poly.pdbx_seq_one_letter_code
_entity_poly.pdbx_strand_id
1 'polypeptide(L)'
;IMGRPDDALKQQQTTRWYVSAYLHTDDPDVLPLDEDVLDGLQFGGKRNYGYGTTTLKDTQVVDLEALDYSRIEDGESFILELVTTFVLRSQYPKANNVEIPWWWNVADKVQLRHRLEKVIEGGDVYELETVDHGVVVGYDGDRPVKTAKSGLTRVGNHSKYGFGELRVKPATPDETHLKKQLENPKSEH
;
A
#
# COMPACT_ATOMS: atom_id res chain seq x y z
N ILE A 1 17.61 7.03 -5.27
CA ILE A 1 18.70 7.64 -6.05
C ILE A 1 18.48 7.20 -7.48
N MET A 2 18.02 8.12 -8.33
CA MET A 2 17.92 7.86 -9.77
C MET A 2 19.32 7.96 -10.35
N GLY A 3 19.95 6.83 -10.59
CA GLY A 3 21.23 6.77 -11.31
C GLY A 3 20.98 6.78 -12.81
N ARG A 4 21.83 7.49 -13.55
CA ARG A 4 21.82 7.40 -15.00
C ARG A 4 22.43 6.05 -15.39
N PRO A 5 21.78 5.23 -16.23
CA PRO A 5 22.39 3.99 -16.69
C PRO A 5 23.73 4.29 -17.38
N ASP A 6 24.76 3.52 -17.08
CA ASP A 6 26.10 3.72 -17.66
C ASP A 6 26.12 3.76 -19.20
N ASP A 7 25.22 2.99 -19.82
CA ASP A 7 25.08 2.97 -21.29
C ASP A 7 24.48 4.25 -21.88
N ALA A 8 23.72 5.02 -21.08
CA ALA A 8 23.15 6.29 -21.54
C ALA A 8 24.21 7.36 -21.79
N LEU A 9 25.35 7.28 -21.12
CA LEU A 9 26.47 8.17 -21.33
C LEU A 9 27.14 7.94 -22.69
N LYS A 10 27.17 6.70 -23.18
CA LYS A 10 27.81 6.31 -24.46
C LYS A 10 26.90 6.58 -25.66
N GLN A 11 25.60 6.62 -25.49
CA GLN A 11 24.61 6.68 -26.59
C GLN A 11 23.82 8.00 -26.64
N GLN A 12 24.11 8.97 -25.78
CA GLN A 12 23.35 10.23 -25.63
C GLN A 12 21.82 10.00 -25.48
N GLN A 13 21.42 8.86 -24.92
CA GLN A 13 20.00 8.54 -24.72
C GLN A 13 19.46 9.26 -23.49
N THR A 14 18.27 9.83 -23.66
CA THR A 14 17.52 10.42 -22.55
C THR A 14 16.60 9.37 -21.94
N THR A 15 16.77 9.07 -20.66
CA THR A 15 15.85 8.20 -19.93
C THR A 15 14.63 9.00 -19.47
N ARG A 16 13.45 8.54 -19.84
CA ARG A 16 12.18 9.09 -19.35
C ARG A 16 11.67 8.21 -18.22
N TRP A 17 11.26 8.84 -17.14
CA TRP A 17 10.63 8.19 -16.01
C TRP A 17 9.15 8.56 -15.98
N TYR A 18 8.30 7.59 -15.64
CA TYR A 18 6.89 7.79 -15.41
C TYR A 18 6.58 7.51 -13.95
N VAL A 19 5.76 8.34 -13.35
CA VAL A 19 5.25 8.17 -11.99
C VAL A 19 3.74 8.03 -12.08
N SER A 20 3.21 6.96 -11.51
CA SER A 20 1.78 6.80 -11.29
C SER A 20 1.51 7.06 -9.81
N ALA A 21 0.54 7.91 -9.53
CA ALA A 21 0.17 8.26 -8.17
C ALA A 21 -1.35 8.24 -8.02
N TYR A 22 -1.82 7.95 -6.80
CA TYR A 22 -3.24 7.96 -6.46
C TYR A 22 -3.48 9.04 -5.43
N LEU A 23 -4.49 9.87 -5.70
CA LEU A 23 -5.03 10.83 -4.74
C LEU A 23 -6.39 10.32 -4.29
N HIS A 24 -6.68 10.45 -3.01
CA HIS A 24 -7.95 10.04 -2.44
C HIS A 24 -8.53 11.18 -1.61
N THR A 25 -9.85 11.35 -1.70
CA THR A 25 -10.63 12.22 -0.84
C THR A 25 -12.00 11.59 -0.59
N ASP A 26 -12.57 11.86 0.56
CA ASP A 26 -13.97 11.56 0.89
C ASP A 26 -14.90 12.72 0.47
N ASP A 27 -14.33 13.85 0.04
CA ASP A 27 -15.06 15.03 -0.40
C ASP A 27 -15.12 15.08 -1.93
N PRO A 28 -16.31 14.89 -2.55
CA PRO A 28 -16.44 14.87 -4.01
C PRO A 28 -16.12 16.24 -4.66
N ASP A 29 -16.14 17.33 -3.90
CA ASP A 29 -15.85 18.67 -4.43
C ASP A 29 -14.34 18.95 -4.55
N VAL A 30 -13.50 18.07 -4.01
CA VAL A 30 -12.02 18.21 -4.06
C VAL A 30 -11.43 17.57 -5.32
N LEU A 31 -12.02 16.52 -5.83
CA LEU A 31 -11.58 15.83 -7.05
C LEU A 31 -12.64 15.92 -8.16
N PRO A 32 -12.25 16.00 -9.44
CA PRO A 32 -10.85 15.99 -9.93
C PRO A 32 -10.13 17.33 -9.64
N LEU A 33 -8.82 17.27 -9.46
CA LEU A 33 -7.99 18.46 -9.47
C LEU A 33 -7.80 18.92 -10.92
N ASP A 34 -7.75 20.25 -11.11
CA ASP A 34 -7.48 20.83 -12.41
C ASP A 34 -6.07 20.44 -12.91
N GLU A 35 -5.94 20.33 -14.23
CA GLU A 35 -4.67 19.89 -14.84
C GLU A 35 -3.53 20.84 -14.53
N ASP A 36 -3.78 22.13 -14.40
CA ASP A 36 -2.78 23.15 -14.05
C ASP A 36 -2.26 23.01 -12.61
N VAL A 37 -3.03 22.37 -11.72
CA VAL A 37 -2.57 22.01 -10.36
C VAL A 37 -1.61 20.82 -10.40
N LEU A 38 -1.85 19.88 -11.29
CA LEU A 38 -1.10 18.62 -11.38
C LEU A 38 0.11 18.72 -12.30
N ASP A 39 0.06 19.56 -13.34
CA ASP A 39 1.18 19.76 -14.25
C ASP A 39 2.28 20.60 -13.60
N GLY A 40 3.51 20.27 -13.87
CA GLY A 40 4.65 21.00 -13.32
C GLY A 40 4.96 20.69 -11.84
N LEU A 41 4.29 19.73 -11.21
CA LEU A 41 4.63 19.29 -9.85
C LEU A 41 6.10 18.85 -9.77
N GLN A 42 6.74 19.16 -8.65
CA GLN A 42 8.14 18.80 -8.42
C GLN A 42 8.24 17.75 -7.30
N PHE A 43 8.83 16.60 -7.63
CA PHE A 43 9.07 15.51 -6.70
C PHE A 43 10.56 15.37 -6.34
N GLY A 44 10.82 14.97 -5.09
CA GLY A 44 12.14 14.67 -4.59
C GLY A 44 12.92 15.88 -4.05
N GLY A 45 14.21 15.67 -3.84
CA GLY A 45 15.14 16.71 -3.34
C GLY A 45 15.68 17.61 -4.45
N LYS A 46 16.34 18.70 -4.04
CA LYS A 46 16.98 19.68 -4.95
C LYS A 46 16.02 20.37 -5.92
N ARG A 47 14.77 20.54 -5.54
CA ARG A 47 13.72 21.22 -6.34
C ARG A 47 14.14 22.64 -6.75
N ASN A 48 14.85 23.36 -5.89
CA ASN A 48 15.36 24.70 -6.16
C ASN A 48 16.35 24.76 -7.37
N TYR A 49 16.82 23.61 -7.82
CA TYR A 49 17.68 23.51 -9.01
C TYR A 49 16.91 23.01 -10.24
N GLY A 50 15.58 22.99 -10.19
CA GLY A 50 14.71 22.55 -11.29
C GLY A 50 14.63 21.03 -11.48
N TYR A 51 15.15 20.25 -10.52
CA TYR A 51 15.02 18.79 -10.58
C TYR A 51 13.63 18.32 -10.14
N GLY A 52 13.21 17.20 -10.71
CA GLY A 52 11.99 16.51 -10.35
C GLY A 52 10.70 17.15 -10.90
N THR A 53 10.81 18.14 -11.78
CA THR A 53 9.63 18.69 -12.48
C THR A 53 9.00 17.61 -13.35
N THR A 54 7.69 17.45 -13.24
CA THR A 54 6.92 16.48 -14.00
C THR A 54 6.04 17.16 -15.04
N THR A 55 5.67 16.42 -16.05
CA THR A 55 4.64 16.80 -17.00
C THR A 55 3.48 15.81 -16.87
N LEU A 56 2.29 16.32 -16.64
CA LEU A 56 1.08 15.52 -16.60
C LEU A 56 0.89 14.79 -17.94
N LYS A 57 0.52 13.52 -17.87
CA LYS A 57 0.24 12.70 -19.07
C LYS A 57 -1.20 12.30 -19.16
N ASP A 58 -1.78 11.89 -18.04
CA ASP A 58 -3.14 11.40 -17.98
C ASP A 58 -3.66 11.48 -16.55
N THR A 59 -4.97 11.67 -16.40
CA THR A 59 -5.70 11.60 -15.14
C THR A 59 -6.96 10.79 -15.32
N GLN A 60 -7.29 10.00 -14.31
CA GLN A 60 -8.53 9.24 -14.28
C GLN A 60 -9.17 9.37 -12.89
N VAL A 61 -10.45 9.74 -12.86
CA VAL A 61 -11.26 9.67 -11.64
C VAL A 61 -11.90 8.29 -11.56
N VAL A 62 -11.75 7.64 -10.41
CA VAL A 62 -12.31 6.32 -10.14
C VAL A 62 -13.23 6.44 -8.93
N ASP A 63 -14.52 6.14 -9.13
CA ASP A 63 -15.46 5.96 -8.03
C ASP A 63 -15.27 4.57 -7.43
N LEU A 64 -14.83 4.52 -6.18
CA LEU A 64 -14.59 3.26 -5.48
C LEU A 64 -15.87 2.50 -5.18
N GLU A 65 -17.02 3.16 -5.09
CA GLU A 65 -18.31 2.51 -4.89
C GLU A 65 -18.80 1.83 -6.18
N ALA A 66 -18.40 2.33 -7.34
CA ALA A 66 -18.75 1.78 -8.64
C ALA A 66 -17.84 0.63 -9.11
N LEU A 67 -16.79 0.28 -8.34
CA LEU A 67 -15.94 -0.86 -8.68
C LEU A 67 -16.67 -2.18 -8.52
N ASP A 68 -16.31 -3.15 -9.37
CA ASP A 68 -16.83 -4.52 -9.29
C ASP A 68 -16.17 -5.30 -8.16
N TYR A 69 -16.93 -5.61 -7.12
CA TYR A 69 -16.52 -6.42 -5.97
C TYR A 69 -17.10 -7.83 -5.98
N SER A 70 -17.81 -8.25 -7.05
CA SER A 70 -18.49 -9.55 -7.15
C SER A 70 -17.59 -10.73 -6.78
N ARG A 71 -16.34 -10.71 -7.23
CA ARG A 71 -15.38 -11.78 -6.92
C ARG A 71 -15.04 -11.90 -5.42
N ILE A 72 -15.20 -10.82 -4.67
CA ILE A 72 -15.03 -10.81 -3.21
C ILE A 72 -16.34 -11.21 -2.54
N GLU A 73 -17.49 -10.76 -3.06
CA GLU A 73 -18.82 -11.10 -2.52
C GLU A 73 -19.11 -12.59 -2.62
N ASP A 74 -18.71 -13.22 -3.72
CA ASP A 74 -18.93 -14.65 -3.99
C ASP A 74 -17.84 -15.57 -3.35
N GLY A 75 -16.81 -15.00 -2.73
CA GLY A 75 -15.69 -15.76 -2.19
C GLY A 75 -15.98 -16.31 -0.79
N GLU A 76 -15.44 -17.51 -0.48
CA GLU A 76 -15.55 -18.13 0.85
C GLU A 76 -14.34 -17.84 1.74
N SER A 77 -13.18 -17.63 1.15
CA SER A 77 -11.94 -17.36 1.87
C SER A 77 -11.09 -16.32 1.13
N PHE A 78 -10.34 -15.53 1.90
CA PHE A 78 -9.64 -14.38 1.35
C PHE A 78 -8.21 -14.28 1.87
N ILE A 79 -7.39 -13.63 1.08
CA ILE A 79 -6.05 -13.20 1.43
C ILE A 79 -5.94 -11.67 1.32
N LEU A 80 -4.96 -11.14 2.03
CA LEU A 80 -4.55 -9.75 1.97
C LEU A 80 -3.15 -9.67 1.38
N GLU A 81 -2.99 -8.85 0.37
CA GLU A 81 -1.69 -8.47 -0.19
C GLU A 81 -1.38 -7.02 0.18
N LEU A 82 -0.27 -6.78 0.85
CA LEU A 82 0.20 -5.44 1.14
C LEU A 82 0.80 -4.81 -0.13
N VAL A 83 0.15 -3.79 -0.65
CA VAL A 83 0.64 -3.04 -1.82
C VAL A 83 1.70 -2.03 -1.40
N THR A 84 1.48 -1.38 -0.27
CA THR A 84 2.48 -0.52 0.38
C THR A 84 2.80 -1.05 1.77
N THR A 85 3.88 -0.57 2.34
CA THR A 85 4.31 -0.92 3.70
C THR A 85 3.21 -0.60 4.72
N PHE A 86 2.95 -1.51 5.66
CA PHE A 86 1.96 -1.34 6.72
C PHE A 86 2.61 -1.01 8.06
N VAL A 87 2.15 0.04 8.73
CA VAL A 87 2.70 0.47 10.02
C VAL A 87 2.00 -0.24 11.17
N LEU A 88 2.74 -1.07 11.90
CA LEU A 88 2.28 -1.74 13.12
C LEU A 88 2.39 -0.81 14.33
N ARG A 89 3.56 -0.22 14.52
CA ARG A 89 3.86 0.67 15.64
C ARG A 89 4.52 1.95 15.17
N SER A 90 4.26 3.02 15.89
CA SER A 90 4.86 4.33 15.63
C SER A 90 5.12 5.04 16.96
N GLN A 91 6.21 5.76 17.02
CA GLN A 91 6.50 6.68 18.13
C GLN A 91 5.65 7.96 18.09
N TYR A 92 4.86 8.14 17.02
CA TYR A 92 4.00 9.31 16.90
C TYR A 92 2.94 9.34 18.02
N PRO A 93 2.73 10.48 18.67
CA PRO A 93 1.71 10.63 19.71
C PRO A 93 0.32 10.24 19.20
N LYS A 94 -0.39 9.40 19.97
CA LYS A 94 -1.74 8.88 19.62
C LYS A 94 -1.77 7.87 18.46
N ALA A 95 -0.64 7.32 18.03
CA ALA A 95 -0.65 6.20 17.10
C ALA A 95 -1.37 4.99 17.72
N ASN A 96 -2.20 4.34 16.91
CA ASN A 96 -2.85 3.09 17.31
C ASN A 96 -1.87 1.92 17.05
N ASN A 97 -1.06 1.60 18.05
CA ASN A 97 -0.04 0.57 17.95
C ASN A 97 -0.65 -0.82 18.13
N VAL A 98 -0.30 -1.73 17.22
CA VAL A 98 -0.72 -3.13 17.24
C VAL A 98 0.50 -4.03 17.02
N GLU A 99 0.46 -5.26 17.47
CA GLU A 99 1.47 -6.27 17.12
C GLU A 99 1.16 -6.88 15.75
N ILE A 100 -0.05 -7.43 15.62
CA ILE A 100 -0.62 -7.94 14.38
C ILE A 100 -2.09 -7.50 14.37
N PRO A 101 -2.61 -6.95 13.27
CA PRO A 101 -4.04 -6.65 13.17
C PRO A 101 -4.87 -7.91 13.37
N TRP A 102 -5.92 -7.85 14.17
CA TRP A 102 -6.76 -9.00 14.52
C TRP A 102 -7.43 -9.68 13.31
N TRP A 103 -7.58 -8.95 12.22
CA TRP A 103 -8.16 -9.42 10.97
C TRP A 103 -7.12 -10.04 10.01
N TRP A 104 -5.85 -10.12 10.42
CA TRP A 104 -4.81 -10.85 9.70
C TRP A 104 -4.69 -12.27 10.24
N ASN A 105 -4.72 -13.25 9.34
CA ASN A 105 -4.34 -14.61 9.64
C ASN A 105 -2.90 -14.85 9.16
N VAL A 106 -2.00 -14.88 10.12
CA VAL A 106 -0.58 -15.10 9.87
C VAL A 106 -0.27 -16.55 10.19
N ALA A 107 -0.19 -17.39 9.17
CA ALA A 107 0.24 -18.77 9.34
C ALA A 107 1.70 -18.83 9.84
N ASP A 108 2.05 -19.84 10.63
CA ASP A 108 3.40 -20.02 11.23
C ASP A 108 4.55 -19.97 10.20
N LYS A 109 4.26 -20.24 8.93
CA LYS A 109 5.22 -20.22 7.83
C LYS A 109 5.32 -18.89 7.11
N VAL A 110 4.41 -17.94 7.39
CA VAL A 110 4.45 -16.62 6.78
C VAL A 110 5.46 -15.76 7.52
N GLN A 111 6.56 -15.47 6.88
CA GLN A 111 7.57 -14.59 7.44
C GLN A 111 7.15 -13.14 7.18
N LEU A 112 6.63 -12.47 8.22
CA LEU A 112 6.42 -11.03 8.16
C LEU A 112 7.78 -10.35 8.08
N ARG A 113 8.02 -9.66 6.97
CA ARG A 113 9.27 -8.90 6.78
C ARG A 113 9.13 -7.57 7.51
N HIS A 114 9.64 -7.54 8.74
CA HIS A 114 9.67 -6.32 9.54
C HIS A 114 10.76 -5.36 9.06
N ARG A 115 10.44 -4.07 9.07
CA ARG A 115 11.39 -2.98 8.78
C ARG A 115 11.22 -1.85 9.78
N LEU A 116 12.30 -1.11 9.98
CA LEU A 116 12.27 0.17 10.68
C LEU A 116 12.34 1.28 9.64
N GLU A 117 11.33 2.13 9.66
CA GLU A 117 11.23 3.31 8.79
C GLU A 117 11.14 4.58 9.63
N LYS A 118 11.21 5.73 8.97
CA LYS A 118 11.11 7.02 9.64
C LYS A 118 10.18 7.93 8.87
N VAL A 119 9.37 8.68 9.61
CA VAL A 119 8.56 9.76 9.07
C VAL A 119 8.92 11.06 9.76
N ILE A 120 8.92 12.14 8.99
CA ILE A 120 9.16 13.49 9.51
C ILE A 120 7.83 14.23 9.47
N GLU A 121 7.38 14.70 10.62
CA GLU A 121 6.16 15.48 10.75
C GLU A 121 6.37 16.63 11.73
N GLY A 122 6.03 17.84 11.31
CA GLY A 122 6.18 19.05 12.15
C GLY A 122 7.63 19.40 12.54
N GLY A 123 8.64 18.80 11.86
CA GLY A 123 10.05 18.95 12.19
C GLY A 123 10.60 17.83 13.05
N ASP A 124 9.76 17.00 13.64
CA ASP A 124 10.14 15.86 14.46
C ASP A 124 10.29 14.60 13.59
N VAL A 125 11.16 13.69 14.02
CA VAL A 125 11.40 12.39 13.36
C VAL A 125 10.80 11.29 14.22
N TYR A 126 9.91 10.49 13.64
CA TYR A 126 9.28 9.37 14.32
C TYR A 126 9.73 8.05 13.70
N GLU A 127 10.12 7.10 14.53
CA GLU A 127 10.44 5.73 14.10
C GLU A 127 9.15 4.90 13.96
N LEU A 128 9.10 4.10 12.91
CA LEU A 128 7.98 3.23 12.57
C LEU A 128 8.48 1.79 12.52
N GLU A 129 7.76 0.90 13.20
CA GLU A 129 7.89 -0.55 13.00
C GLU A 129 6.86 -0.96 11.97
N THR A 130 7.30 -1.56 10.87
CA THR A 130 6.47 -1.80 9.70
C THR A 130 6.60 -3.23 9.19
N VAL A 131 5.59 -3.66 8.41
CA VAL A 131 5.65 -4.85 7.56
C VAL A 131 5.78 -4.40 6.11
N ASP A 132 6.75 -4.98 5.40
CA ASP A 132 7.11 -4.59 4.05
C ASP A 132 5.99 -4.90 3.04
N HIS A 133 6.00 -4.18 1.92
CA HIS A 133 5.10 -4.44 0.80
C HIS A 133 5.33 -5.83 0.19
N GLY A 134 4.33 -6.33 -0.53
CA GLY A 134 4.35 -7.66 -1.15
C GLY A 134 4.21 -8.83 -0.16
N VAL A 135 3.98 -8.55 1.13
CA VAL A 135 3.60 -9.60 2.10
C VAL A 135 2.15 -9.97 1.86
N VAL A 136 1.88 -11.28 1.86
CA VAL A 136 0.54 -11.86 1.73
C VAL A 136 0.21 -12.59 3.02
N VAL A 137 -0.95 -12.30 3.59
CA VAL A 137 -1.50 -12.95 4.79
C VAL A 137 -2.93 -13.39 4.55
N GLY A 138 -3.43 -14.34 5.34
CA GLY A 138 -4.84 -14.68 5.32
C GLY A 138 -5.70 -13.54 5.90
N TYR A 139 -6.98 -13.55 5.56
CA TYR A 139 -7.96 -12.60 6.09
C TYR A 139 -9.00 -13.33 6.96
N ASP A 140 -9.16 -12.88 8.20
CA ASP A 140 -10.11 -13.42 9.19
C ASP A 140 -11.21 -12.42 9.57
N GLY A 141 -11.28 -11.28 8.89
CA GLY A 141 -12.35 -10.30 9.13
C GLY A 141 -13.71 -10.76 8.57
N ASP A 142 -14.77 -10.13 9.05
CA ASP A 142 -16.17 -10.43 8.69
C ASP A 142 -16.70 -9.61 7.50
N ARG A 143 -15.95 -8.61 7.02
CA ARG A 143 -16.38 -7.65 6.00
C ARG A 143 -15.36 -7.47 4.89
N PRO A 144 -15.13 -8.48 4.04
CA PRO A 144 -14.06 -8.46 3.04
C PRO A 144 -14.22 -7.32 2.03
N VAL A 145 -15.42 -7.03 1.55
CA VAL A 145 -15.67 -5.91 0.61
C VAL A 145 -15.37 -4.57 1.26
N LYS A 146 -15.82 -4.34 2.50
CA LYS A 146 -15.50 -3.10 3.22
C LYS A 146 -14.00 -2.95 3.43
N THR A 147 -13.33 -4.04 3.78
CA THR A 147 -11.87 -4.04 3.95
C THR A 147 -11.16 -3.78 2.62
N ALA A 148 -11.65 -4.31 1.50
CA ALA A 148 -11.12 -4.05 0.18
C ALA A 148 -11.20 -2.56 -0.19
N LYS A 149 -12.37 -1.93 0.01
CA LYS A 149 -12.57 -0.49 -0.21
C LYS A 149 -11.62 0.34 0.67
N SER A 150 -11.61 0.08 1.97
CA SER A 150 -10.71 0.78 2.90
C SER A 150 -9.23 0.55 2.56
N GLY A 151 -8.87 -0.64 2.09
CA GLY A 151 -7.51 -0.96 1.69
C GLY A 151 -7.00 -0.13 0.51
N LEU A 152 -7.88 0.18 -0.45
CA LEU A 152 -7.55 1.07 -1.57
C LEU A 152 -7.26 2.51 -1.10
N THR A 153 -7.97 2.97 -0.07
CA THR A 153 -7.81 4.31 0.51
C THR A 153 -6.79 4.36 1.63
N ARG A 154 -6.12 3.25 1.88
CA ARG A 154 -5.10 3.02 2.91
C ARG A 154 -5.65 2.98 4.32
N VAL A 155 -5.21 2.02 5.09
CA VAL A 155 -5.64 1.78 6.47
C VAL A 155 -4.46 1.84 7.44
N GLY A 156 -4.76 2.21 8.68
CA GLY A 156 -3.79 2.21 9.77
C GLY A 156 -3.05 3.53 9.94
N ASN A 157 -1.97 3.47 10.72
CA ASN A 157 -1.17 4.64 11.05
C ASN A 157 -0.46 5.20 9.82
N HIS A 158 -0.36 6.51 9.75
CA HIS A 158 0.38 7.25 8.73
C HIS A 158 -0.10 7.01 7.27
N SER A 159 -1.36 6.63 7.07
CA SER A 159 -1.96 6.43 5.74
C SER A 159 -1.79 7.65 4.82
N LYS A 160 -1.84 8.87 5.35
CA LYS A 160 -1.57 10.12 4.62
C LYS A 160 -0.18 10.21 3.98
N TYR A 161 0.78 9.41 4.46
CA TYR A 161 2.13 9.32 3.90
C TYR A 161 2.31 8.14 2.94
N GLY A 162 1.23 7.46 2.57
CA GLY A 162 1.26 6.36 1.60
C GLY A 162 1.37 4.96 2.21
N PHE A 163 1.36 4.82 3.54
CA PHE A 163 1.35 3.53 4.22
C PHE A 163 -0.04 2.90 4.22
N GLY A 164 -0.10 1.56 4.23
CA GLY A 164 -1.31 0.80 4.52
C GLY A 164 -2.24 0.56 3.34
N GLU A 165 -1.79 0.70 2.08
CA GLU A 165 -2.55 0.22 0.94
C GLU A 165 -2.48 -1.30 0.87
N LEU A 166 -3.64 -1.94 0.72
CA LEU A 166 -3.76 -3.37 0.62
C LEU A 166 -4.85 -3.79 -0.38
N ARG A 167 -4.76 -5.03 -0.83
CA ARG A 167 -5.74 -5.67 -1.71
C ARG A 167 -6.31 -6.90 -1.02
N VAL A 168 -7.63 -7.02 -1.01
CA VAL A 168 -8.32 -8.26 -0.65
C VAL A 168 -8.55 -9.05 -1.92
N LYS A 169 -8.20 -10.33 -1.91
CA LYS A 169 -8.39 -11.25 -3.04
C LYS A 169 -9.00 -12.55 -2.55
N PRO A 170 -9.83 -13.24 -3.35
CA PRO A 170 -10.19 -14.62 -3.06
C PRO A 170 -8.93 -15.48 -2.93
N ALA A 171 -8.89 -16.35 -1.91
CA ALA A 171 -7.78 -17.29 -1.75
C ALA A 171 -7.83 -18.35 -2.84
N THR A 172 -6.67 -18.68 -3.40
CA THR A 172 -6.56 -19.83 -4.31
C THR A 172 -6.59 -21.14 -3.52
N PRO A 173 -6.90 -22.31 -4.17
CA PRO A 173 -6.89 -23.61 -3.49
C PRO A 173 -5.56 -23.91 -2.77
N ASP A 174 -4.44 -23.52 -3.35
CA ASP A 174 -3.11 -23.69 -2.73
C ASP A 174 -2.93 -22.83 -1.48
N GLU A 175 -3.50 -21.61 -1.47
CA GLU A 175 -3.47 -20.70 -0.33
C GLU A 175 -4.46 -21.11 0.77
N THR A 176 -5.56 -21.77 0.40
CA THR A 176 -6.55 -22.34 1.34
C THR A 176 -5.98 -23.49 2.15
N HIS A 177 -5.02 -24.24 1.61
CA HIS A 177 -4.32 -25.31 2.34
C HIS A 177 -3.49 -24.76 3.52
N LEU A 178 -3.05 -23.51 3.47
CA LEU A 178 -2.41 -22.85 4.59
C LEU A 178 -3.38 -22.67 5.78
N LYS A 179 -4.66 -22.41 5.53
CA LYS A 179 -5.71 -22.34 6.58
C LYS A 179 -6.01 -23.70 7.22
N LYS A 180 -6.17 -24.76 6.41
CA LYS A 180 -6.56 -26.10 6.92
C LYS A 180 -5.49 -26.77 7.78
N GLN A 181 -4.23 -26.47 7.60
CA GLN A 181 -3.15 -26.98 8.45
C GLN A 181 -3.15 -26.37 9.86
N LEU A 182 -3.76 -25.20 10.04
CA LEU A 182 -3.88 -24.51 11.34
C LEU A 182 -5.07 -25.04 12.17
N GLU A 183 -6.13 -25.51 11.51
CA GLU A 183 -7.32 -26.04 12.19
C GLU A 183 -7.19 -27.48 12.68
N ASN A 184 -6.18 -28.24 12.22
CA ASN A 184 -5.94 -29.62 12.64
C ASN A 184 -4.48 -29.90 13.01
N PRO A 185 -4.03 -29.51 14.23
CA PRO A 185 -2.69 -29.89 14.71
C PRO A 185 -2.61 -31.31 15.26
N LYS A 186 -3.57 -32.20 14.96
CA LYS A 186 -3.60 -33.58 15.45
C LYS A 186 -3.76 -34.57 14.31
N SER A 187 -2.65 -35.10 13.82
CA SER A 187 -2.48 -36.52 13.49
C SER A 187 -1.13 -36.78 12.81
N GLU A 188 -0.08 -36.81 13.60
CA GLU A 188 1.08 -37.65 13.30
C GLU A 188 1.63 -38.16 14.64
N HIS A 189 1.21 -39.37 14.96
CA HIS A 189 1.90 -40.26 15.87
C HIS A 189 2.32 -41.47 15.08
#